data_9fdb5c0f5351f5b320a1bb75c260ef4d
#
_entry.id   9fdb5c0f5351f5b320a1bb75c260ef4d
#
_cell.length_a   1.000
_cell.length_b   1.000
_cell.length_c   1.000
_cell.angle_alpha   90.00
_cell.angle_beta   90.00
_cell.angle_gamma   90.00
#
_symmetry.space_group_name_H-M   'P 1'
#
loop_
_entity.id
_entity.type
_entity.pdbx_description
1 polymer ?
#
loop_
_entity_poly.entity_id
_entity_poly.type
_entity_poly.pdbx_seq_one_letter_code
_entity_poly.pdbx_strand_id
1 'polypeptide(L)'
;FDSGSIARLDVSSQLKIETIMAQSLSSDNQLSNLNLLRGRVYLMYTAYNSWEIFQLMTPLAAIKLKNHSVIIAGVDESGDNKILVKEGKAQVLYGPESNKLKTVSLKKANGLIINTDNQLSQAQSFPELAAFEAWNNEINQRFVELHKGLTPLPEPVQKLSPAVFYFAQNFSNIYGEWIWDDYFGYVWRPFYNDNYPSGNWSPSAYWQCIFLEGALCWVPQEPWG
;
A
#
# COMPACT_ATOMS: atom_id res chain seq x y z
N PHE A 1 1.26 3.71 2.79
CA PHE A 1 2.23 3.27 3.83
C PHE A 1 3.61 3.84 3.49
N ASP A 2 4.41 4.08 4.50
CA ASP A 2 5.75 4.70 4.39
C ASP A 2 6.73 3.92 3.49
N SER A 3 6.52 2.61 3.37
CA SER A 3 7.33 1.76 2.48
C SER A 3 7.05 1.97 0.99
N GLY A 4 6.03 2.75 0.63
CA GLY A 4 5.46 2.80 -0.71
C GLY A 4 4.43 1.71 -0.97
N SER A 5 4.08 0.91 0.03
CA SER A 5 2.97 -0.04 -0.08
C SER A 5 1.64 0.72 -0.17
N ILE A 6 0.75 0.27 -1.04
CA ILE A 6 -0.52 0.92 -1.32
C ILE A 6 -1.66 -0.08 -1.13
N ALA A 7 -2.67 0.31 -0.37
CA ALA A 7 -3.94 -0.40 -0.29
C ALA A 7 -5.04 0.48 -0.89
N ARG A 8 -5.77 -0.04 -1.87
CA ARG A 8 -6.95 0.61 -2.45
C ARG A 8 -8.16 -0.29 -2.22
N LEU A 9 -9.24 0.30 -1.75
CA LEU A 9 -10.46 -0.41 -1.44
C LEU A 9 -11.50 -0.20 -2.56
N ASP A 10 -12.23 -1.26 -2.88
CA ASP A 10 -13.44 -1.16 -3.68
C ASP A 10 -14.60 -0.58 -2.84
N VAL A 11 -15.69 -0.21 -3.49
CA VAL A 11 -16.90 0.28 -2.81
C VAL A 11 -17.40 -0.76 -1.79
N SER A 12 -17.95 -0.30 -0.69
CA SER A 12 -18.50 -1.13 0.39
C SER A 12 -17.52 -2.09 1.06
N SER A 13 -16.22 -1.85 0.89
CA SER A 13 -15.16 -2.66 1.52
C SER A 13 -14.79 -2.14 2.90
N GLN A 14 -14.38 -3.06 3.77
CA GLN A 14 -13.92 -2.75 5.11
C GLN A 14 -12.59 -3.44 5.40
N LEU A 15 -11.55 -2.63 5.55
CA LEU A 15 -10.20 -3.05 5.91
C LEU A 15 -9.83 -2.43 7.26
N LYS A 16 -9.37 -3.26 8.17
CA LYS A 16 -8.85 -2.83 9.47
C LYS A 16 -7.32 -2.93 9.46
N ILE A 17 -6.66 -1.89 9.88
CA ILE A 17 -5.22 -1.89 10.15
C ILE A 17 -5.04 -2.35 11.59
N GLU A 18 -4.51 -3.57 11.78
CA GLU A 18 -4.29 -4.14 13.12
C GLU A 18 -2.97 -3.67 13.71
N THR A 19 -1.90 -3.80 12.92
CA THR A 19 -0.57 -3.36 13.30
C THR A 19 0.22 -2.92 12.08
N ILE A 20 1.12 -1.97 12.25
CA ILE A 20 2.12 -1.57 11.26
C ILE A 20 3.48 -1.57 11.95
N MET A 21 4.42 -2.32 11.39
CA MET A 21 5.82 -2.40 11.86
C MET A 21 5.96 -2.75 13.35
N ALA A 22 4.97 -3.45 13.94
CA ALA A 22 5.05 -3.88 15.33
C ALA A 22 6.13 -4.95 15.50
N GLN A 23 6.99 -4.79 16.50
CA GLN A 23 8.03 -5.76 16.80
C GLN A 23 7.40 -7.09 17.23
N SER A 24 7.86 -8.19 16.65
CA SER A 24 7.44 -9.52 17.03
C SER A 24 8.02 -9.89 18.42
N LEU A 25 7.21 -10.49 19.26
CA LEU A 25 7.65 -10.97 20.59
C LEU A 25 8.58 -12.19 20.52
N SER A 26 8.60 -12.90 19.40
CA SER A 26 9.32 -14.16 19.22
C SER A 26 10.48 -14.12 18.24
N SER A 27 10.68 -12.97 17.58
CA SER A 27 11.75 -12.79 16.58
C SER A 27 12.06 -11.31 16.38
N ASP A 28 13.17 -11.01 15.73
CA ASP A 28 13.54 -9.64 15.35
C ASP A 28 12.70 -9.09 14.20
N ASN A 29 11.72 -9.84 13.71
CA ASN A 29 10.85 -9.43 12.63
C ASN A 29 9.87 -8.34 13.07
N GLN A 30 9.54 -7.45 12.13
CA GLN A 30 8.50 -6.45 12.27
C GLN A 30 7.24 -6.93 11.54
N LEU A 31 6.11 -6.88 12.21
CA LEU A 31 4.84 -7.37 11.69
C LEU A 31 3.96 -6.20 11.26
N SER A 32 3.55 -6.23 9.99
CA SER A 32 2.47 -5.40 9.47
C SER A 32 1.28 -6.29 9.14
N ASN A 33 0.16 -6.07 9.80
CA ASN A 33 -1.03 -6.90 9.68
C ASN A 33 -2.27 -6.07 9.35
N LEU A 34 -2.86 -6.36 8.20
CA LEU A 34 -4.13 -5.81 7.76
C LEU A 34 -5.21 -6.89 7.83
N ASN A 35 -6.46 -6.51 8.06
CA ASN A 35 -7.59 -7.44 8.12
C ASN A 35 -8.71 -6.96 7.20
N LEU A 36 -8.93 -7.68 6.08
CA LEU A 36 -10.05 -7.46 5.18
C LEU A 36 -11.28 -8.21 5.72
N LEU A 37 -12.23 -7.45 6.26
CA LEU A 37 -13.44 -8.01 6.87
C LEU A 37 -14.51 -8.33 5.82
N ARG A 38 -14.62 -7.47 4.78
CA ARG A 38 -15.54 -7.65 3.66
C ARG A 38 -15.14 -6.79 2.46
N GLY A 39 -15.66 -7.12 1.29
CA GLY A 39 -15.42 -6.39 0.05
C GLY A 39 -14.09 -6.75 -0.58
N ARG A 40 -13.40 -5.79 -1.21
CA ARG A 40 -12.22 -6.05 -2.03
C ARG A 40 -11.11 -5.06 -1.73
N VAL A 41 -9.88 -5.54 -1.77
CA VAL A 41 -8.67 -4.72 -1.66
C VAL A 41 -7.70 -5.05 -2.79
N TYR A 42 -7.17 -4.01 -3.43
CA TYR A 42 -5.98 -4.06 -4.27
C TYR A 42 -4.80 -3.65 -3.40
N LEU A 43 -3.81 -4.50 -3.29
CA LEU A 43 -2.68 -4.29 -2.40
C LEU A 43 -1.36 -4.43 -3.19
N MET A 44 -0.61 -3.35 -3.26
CA MET A 44 0.77 -3.30 -3.73
C MET A 44 1.68 -3.28 -2.52
N TYR A 45 2.54 -4.26 -2.38
CA TYR A 45 3.45 -4.36 -1.27
C TYR A 45 4.89 -4.13 -1.69
N THR A 46 5.53 -3.18 -1.05
CA THR A 46 6.97 -2.93 -1.07
C THR A 46 7.48 -3.01 0.36
N ALA A 47 8.44 -3.90 0.63
CA ALA A 47 8.96 -4.08 1.97
C ALA A 47 9.71 -2.83 2.44
N TYR A 48 9.44 -2.41 3.67
CA TYR A 48 10.19 -1.34 4.31
C TYR A 48 11.64 -1.76 4.58
N ASN A 49 11.82 -3.01 5.00
CA ASN A 49 13.13 -3.62 5.21
C ASN A 49 13.02 -5.15 5.06
N SER A 50 14.14 -5.85 5.19
CA SER A 50 14.21 -7.32 5.07
C SER A 50 13.60 -8.09 6.25
N TRP A 51 13.33 -7.42 7.37
CA TRP A 51 12.78 -8.00 8.60
C TRP A 51 11.25 -7.91 8.66
N GLU A 52 10.63 -7.17 7.73
CA GLU A 52 9.19 -7.01 7.71
C GLU A 52 8.48 -8.27 7.24
N ILE A 53 7.48 -8.69 8.01
CA ILE A 53 6.46 -9.66 7.63
C ILE A 53 5.18 -8.89 7.38
N PHE A 54 4.79 -8.78 6.12
CA PHE A 54 3.54 -8.13 5.74
C PHE A 54 2.48 -9.17 5.40
N GLN A 55 1.33 -9.09 6.06
CA GLN A 55 0.24 -10.03 5.83
C GLN A 55 -1.12 -9.34 5.78
N LEU A 56 -1.97 -9.90 4.93
CA LEU A 56 -3.39 -9.58 4.85
C LEU A 56 -4.17 -10.77 5.41
N MET A 57 -4.92 -10.51 6.46
CA MET A 57 -5.87 -11.48 7.02
C MET A 57 -7.22 -11.32 6.34
N THR A 58 -7.91 -12.43 6.15
CA THR A 58 -9.30 -12.52 5.73
C THR A 58 -10.01 -13.52 6.65
N PRO A 59 -11.34 -13.64 6.64
CA PRO A 59 -12.02 -14.60 7.51
C PRO A 59 -11.56 -16.05 7.37
N LEU A 60 -11.08 -16.46 6.18
CA LEU A 60 -10.71 -17.86 5.90
C LEU A 60 -9.21 -18.06 5.65
N ALA A 61 -8.40 -16.98 5.58
CA ALA A 61 -7.00 -17.12 5.23
C ALA A 61 -6.10 -16.02 5.79
N ALA A 62 -4.82 -16.35 5.94
CA ALA A 62 -3.74 -15.40 6.13
C ALA A 62 -2.85 -15.38 4.87
N ILE A 63 -2.69 -14.22 4.26
CA ILE A 63 -1.96 -14.02 3.02
C ILE A 63 -0.66 -13.29 3.34
N LYS A 64 0.46 -13.99 3.31
CA LYS A 64 1.80 -13.40 3.49
C LYS A 64 2.34 -12.95 2.16
N LEU A 65 2.64 -11.67 2.04
CA LEU A 65 3.18 -11.08 0.82
C LEU A 65 4.71 -11.15 0.81
N LYS A 66 5.26 -11.38 -0.37
CA LYS A 66 6.69 -11.20 -0.62
C LYS A 66 6.94 -9.80 -1.19
N ASN A 67 8.14 -9.28 -0.99
CA ASN A 67 8.51 -7.97 -1.52
C ASN A 67 8.18 -7.86 -3.03
N HIS A 68 7.72 -6.70 -3.45
CA HIS A 68 7.24 -6.38 -4.80
C HIS A 68 6.09 -7.29 -5.27
N SER A 69 5.15 -7.57 -4.39
CA SER A 69 3.94 -8.32 -4.75
C SER A 69 2.74 -7.40 -4.92
N VAL A 70 1.92 -7.72 -5.91
CA VAL A 70 0.62 -7.08 -6.16
C VAL A 70 -0.46 -8.14 -6.14
N ILE A 71 -1.45 -7.95 -5.28
CA ILE A 71 -2.59 -8.85 -5.17
C ILE A 71 -3.92 -8.09 -5.22
N ILE A 72 -4.97 -8.81 -5.63
CA ILE A 72 -6.35 -8.45 -5.34
C ILE A 72 -6.91 -9.53 -4.42
N ALA A 73 -7.48 -9.13 -3.30
CA ALA A 73 -8.17 -10.03 -2.41
C ALA A 73 -9.63 -9.55 -2.21
N GLY A 74 -10.55 -10.50 -2.11
CA GLY A 74 -11.96 -10.23 -1.91
C GLY A 74 -12.57 -11.19 -0.91
N VAL A 75 -13.52 -10.67 -0.13
CA VAL A 75 -14.45 -11.41 0.73
C VAL A 75 -15.84 -11.05 0.25
N ASP A 76 -16.53 -12.01 -0.34
CA ASP A 76 -17.85 -11.79 -0.90
C ASP A 76 -18.97 -11.97 0.15
N GLU A 77 -20.22 -11.77 -0.27
CA GLU A 77 -21.39 -11.85 0.63
C GLU A 77 -21.63 -13.25 1.19
N SER A 78 -21.17 -14.30 0.48
CA SER A 78 -21.23 -15.68 0.98
C SER A 78 -20.15 -15.99 2.00
N GLY A 79 -19.17 -15.10 2.15
CA GLY A 79 -17.99 -15.28 3.00
C GLY A 79 -16.84 -15.99 2.30
N ASP A 80 -16.98 -16.30 1.01
CA ASP A 80 -15.90 -16.90 0.23
C ASP A 80 -14.76 -15.91 0.02
N ASN A 81 -13.53 -16.40 0.09
CA ASN A 81 -12.34 -15.58 -0.10
C ASN A 81 -11.72 -15.84 -1.46
N LYS A 82 -11.47 -14.77 -2.21
CA LYS A 82 -10.86 -14.79 -3.54
C LYS A 82 -9.55 -14.04 -3.49
N ILE A 83 -8.49 -14.66 -3.98
CA ILE A 83 -7.14 -14.11 -3.93
C ILE A 83 -6.53 -14.25 -5.32
N LEU A 84 -6.10 -13.15 -5.94
CA LEU A 84 -5.43 -13.14 -7.25
C LEU A 84 -4.08 -12.44 -7.10
N VAL A 85 -3.01 -13.12 -7.50
CA VAL A 85 -1.66 -12.53 -7.54
C VAL A 85 -1.44 -11.94 -8.94
N LYS A 86 -1.33 -10.62 -9.01
CA LYS A 86 -1.07 -9.86 -10.24
C LYS A 86 0.41 -9.82 -10.56
N GLU A 87 1.25 -9.62 -9.53
CA GLU A 87 2.70 -9.60 -9.63
C GLU A 87 3.35 -10.22 -8.39
N GLY A 88 4.56 -10.71 -8.55
CA GLY A 88 5.33 -11.29 -7.46
C GLY A 88 4.78 -12.64 -6.98
N LYS A 89 4.74 -12.82 -5.66
CA LYS A 89 4.37 -14.07 -5.00
C LYS A 89 3.65 -13.79 -3.69
N ALA A 90 2.69 -14.65 -3.36
CA ALA A 90 2.03 -14.67 -2.06
C ALA A 90 1.99 -16.10 -1.51
N GLN A 91 2.03 -16.22 -0.19
CA GLN A 91 1.83 -17.47 0.52
C GLN A 91 0.51 -17.40 1.28
N VAL A 92 -0.40 -18.29 0.97
CA VAL A 92 -1.74 -18.34 1.57
C VAL A 92 -1.80 -19.49 2.56
N LEU A 93 -2.11 -19.15 3.81
CA LEU A 93 -2.36 -20.11 4.89
C LEU A 93 -3.86 -20.15 5.11
N TYR A 94 -4.44 -21.33 5.10
CA TYR A 94 -5.88 -21.54 5.28
C TYR A 94 -6.15 -22.88 5.98
N GLY A 95 -7.32 -23.02 6.57
CA GLY A 95 -7.74 -24.27 7.23
C GLY A 95 -8.73 -24.00 8.34
N PRO A 96 -9.47 -25.04 8.80
CA PRO A 96 -10.55 -24.92 9.77
C PRO A 96 -10.05 -24.58 11.18
N GLU A 97 -8.81 -24.91 11.51
CA GLU A 97 -8.23 -24.75 12.85
C GLU A 97 -6.75 -24.33 12.74
N SER A 98 -6.28 -23.57 13.71
CA SER A 98 -4.90 -23.06 13.73
C SER A 98 -3.81 -24.15 13.74
N ASN A 99 -4.13 -25.35 14.20
CA ASN A 99 -3.22 -26.51 14.23
C ASN A 99 -3.30 -27.39 12.96
N LYS A 100 -4.22 -27.09 12.04
CA LYS A 100 -4.44 -27.79 10.77
C LYS A 100 -4.32 -26.89 9.55
N LEU A 101 -3.53 -25.84 9.65
CA LEU A 101 -3.32 -24.91 8.54
C LEU A 101 -2.57 -25.58 7.40
N LYS A 102 -3.11 -25.39 6.22
CA LYS A 102 -2.45 -25.75 4.94
C LYS A 102 -1.85 -24.49 4.33
N THR A 103 -0.80 -24.67 3.54
CA THR A 103 -0.11 -23.56 2.88
C THR A 103 -0.09 -23.76 1.38
N VAL A 104 -0.46 -22.75 0.64
CA VAL A 104 -0.37 -22.69 -0.82
C VAL A 104 0.43 -21.47 -1.23
N SER A 105 1.39 -21.66 -2.16
CA SER A 105 2.16 -20.58 -2.75
C SER A 105 1.55 -20.18 -4.08
N LEU A 106 1.17 -18.93 -4.22
CA LEU A 106 0.67 -18.34 -5.46
C LEU A 106 1.77 -17.51 -6.11
N LYS A 107 1.81 -17.59 -7.44
CA LYS A 107 2.68 -16.77 -8.29
C LYS A 107 1.83 -15.90 -9.20
N LYS A 108 2.48 -15.00 -9.91
CA LYS A 108 1.85 -14.13 -10.92
C LYS A 108 0.83 -14.88 -11.78
N ALA A 109 -0.32 -14.28 -12.01
CA ALA A 109 -1.46 -14.77 -12.76
C ALA A 109 -2.14 -16.02 -12.18
N ASN A 110 -1.89 -16.37 -10.93
CA ASN A 110 -2.59 -17.45 -10.23
C ASN A 110 -3.54 -16.88 -9.19
N GLY A 111 -4.72 -17.45 -9.14
CA GLY A 111 -5.74 -17.12 -8.16
C GLY A 111 -6.25 -18.34 -7.41
N LEU A 112 -6.91 -18.07 -6.30
CA LEU A 112 -7.41 -19.04 -5.35
C LEU A 112 -8.78 -18.61 -4.84
N ILE A 113 -9.71 -19.54 -4.75
CA ILE A 113 -10.96 -19.39 -4.02
C ILE A 113 -10.89 -20.32 -2.81
N ILE A 114 -11.23 -19.80 -1.65
CA ILE A 114 -11.45 -20.59 -0.43
C ILE A 114 -12.89 -20.35 -0.02
N ASN A 115 -13.70 -21.38 -0.05
CA ASN A 115 -15.10 -21.29 0.39
C ASN A 115 -15.24 -21.48 1.91
N THR A 116 -16.40 -21.22 2.43
CA THR A 116 -16.70 -21.32 3.86
C THR A 116 -16.52 -22.72 4.43
N ASP A 117 -16.54 -23.77 3.59
CA ASP A 117 -16.22 -25.15 3.98
C ASP A 117 -14.71 -25.44 3.98
N ASN A 118 -13.88 -24.41 3.82
CA ASN A 118 -12.41 -24.52 3.66
C ASN A 118 -11.97 -25.37 2.48
N GLN A 119 -12.83 -25.51 1.46
CA GLN A 119 -12.46 -26.12 0.19
C GLN A 119 -11.75 -25.08 -0.68
N LEU A 120 -10.74 -25.56 -1.39
CA LEU A 120 -9.89 -24.73 -2.22
C LEU A 120 -10.08 -25.08 -3.68
N SER A 121 -10.27 -24.05 -4.51
CA SER A 121 -10.22 -24.14 -5.97
C SER A 121 -9.26 -23.12 -6.55
N GLN A 122 -8.60 -23.48 -7.64
CA GLN A 122 -7.69 -22.58 -8.35
C GLN A 122 -8.40 -21.92 -9.53
N ALA A 123 -8.08 -20.65 -9.77
CA ALA A 123 -8.56 -19.91 -10.92
C ALA A 123 -7.46 -18.99 -11.45
N GLN A 124 -7.51 -18.66 -12.74
CA GLN A 124 -6.57 -17.69 -13.34
C GLN A 124 -7.15 -16.28 -13.40
N SER A 125 -8.44 -16.15 -13.28
CA SER A 125 -9.17 -14.89 -13.28
C SER A 125 -10.47 -15.00 -12.53
N PHE A 126 -10.99 -13.85 -12.11
CA PHE A 126 -12.29 -13.72 -11.46
C PHE A 126 -13.08 -12.62 -12.17
N PRO A 127 -14.09 -12.95 -12.98
CA PRO A 127 -14.88 -11.96 -13.73
C PRO A 127 -15.44 -10.84 -12.85
N GLU A 128 -15.84 -11.15 -11.64
CA GLU A 128 -16.35 -10.21 -10.65
C GLU A 128 -15.31 -9.19 -10.13
N LEU A 129 -14.03 -9.47 -10.30
CA LEU A 129 -12.95 -8.55 -9.94
C LEU A 129 -12.51 -7.66 -11.12
N ALA A 130 -12.98 -7.95 -12.35
CA ALA A 130 -12.46 -7.32 -13.57
C ALA A 130 -12.65 -5.80 -13.58
N ALA A 131 -13.79 -5.30 -13.13
CA ALA A 131 -14.03 -3.84 -13.06
C ALA A 131 -13.11 -3.14 -12.06
N PHE A 132 -12.94 -3.73 -10.87
CA PHE A 132 -12.04 -3.21 -9.85
C PHE A 132 -10.58 -3.28 -10.30
N GLU A 133 -10.20 -4.34 -11.00
CA GLU A 133 -8.87 -4.48 -11.59
C GLU A 133 -8.63 -3.41 -12.67
N ALA A 134 -9.59 -3.19 -13.56
CA ALA A 134 -9.48 -2.18 -14.61
C ALA A 134 -9.32 -0.77 -14.03
N TRP A 135 -10.09 -0.42 -13.01
CA TRP A 135 -9.96 0.84 -12.30
C TRP A 135 -8.56 1.03 -11.67
N ASN A 136 -8.03 -0.01 -11.03
CA ASN A 136 -6.67 0.04 -10.47
C ASN A 136 -5.60 0.21 -11.54
N ASN A 137 -5.75 -0.46 -12.69
CA ASN A 137 -4.84 -0.34 -13.81
C ASN A 137 -4.85 1.08 -14.39
N GLU A 138 -6.03 1.71 -14.51
CA GLU A 138 -6.17 3.10 -14.96
C GLU A 138 -5.42 4.06 -14.02
N ILE A 139 -5.61 3.91 -12.70
CA ILE A 139 -4.87 4.72 -11.72
C ILE A 139 -3.37 4.53 -11.87
N ASN A 140 -2.90 3.28 -11.99
CA ASN A 140 -1.47 2.99 -12.15
C ASN A 140 -0.92 3.63 -13.43
N GLN A 141 -1.67 3.60 -14.53
CA GLN A 141 -1.27 4.25 -15.79
C GLN A 141 -1.16 5.77 -15.63
N ARG A 142 -2.12 6.41 -14.96
CA ARG A 142 -2.06 7.86 -14.67
C ARG A 142 -0.80 8.20 -13.86
N PHE A 143 -0.42 7.41 -12.87
CA PHE A 143 0.83 7.62 -12.14
C PHE A 143 2.05 7.49 -13.06
N VAL A 144 2.09 6.48 -13.94
CA VAL A 144 3.18 6.32 -14.92
C VAL A 144 3.26 7.53 -15.85
N GLU A 145 2.12 8.05 -16.32
CA GLU A 145 2.07 9.21 -17.21
C GLU A 145 2.55 10.49 -16.51
N LEU A 146 2.15 10.71 -15.27
CA LEU A 146 2.61 11.85 -14.46
C LEU A 146 4.14 11.85 -14.27
N HIS A 147 4.76 10.67 -14.27
CA HIS A 147 6.22 10.54 -14.12
C HIS A 147 6.99 10.57 -15.43
N LYS A 148 6.31 10.57 -16.58
CA LYS A 148 6.97 10.72 -17.90
C LYS A 148 7.59 12.10 -18.04
N GLY A 149 8.88 12.13 -18.34
CA GLY A 149 9.63 13.36 -18.56
C GLY A 149 10.05 14.11 -17.29
N LEU A 150 9.81 13.55 -16.11
CA LEU A 150 10.36 14.11 -14.88
C LEU A 150 11.88 13.94 -14.82
N THR A 151 12.53 14.93 -14.21
CA THR A 151 13.99 14.86 -13.96
C THR A 151 14.29 13.68 -13.04
N PRO A 152 15.30 12.84 -13.36
CA PRO A 152 15.71 11.78 -12.47
C PRO A 152 16.08 12.31 -11.08
N LEU A 153 15.71 11.56 -10.04
CA LEU A 153 16.08 11.92 -8.67
C LEU A 153 17.61 11.94 -8.51
N PRO A 154 18.16 12.88 -7.74
CA PRO A 154 19.59 12.85 -7.39
C PRO A 154 19.99 11.53 -6.74
N GLU A 155 21.17 11.01 -7.07
CA GLU A 155 21.63 9.71 -6.54
C GLU A 155 21.60 9.61 -5.00
N PRO A 156 21.98 10.64 -4.24
CA PRO A 156 21.85 10.58 -2.78
C PRO A 156 20.42 10.43 -2.30
N VAL A 157 19.44 11.03 -2.99
CA VAL A 157 18.01 10.93 -2.66
C VAL A 157 17.47 9.50 -2.90
N GLN A 158 18.01 8.80 -3.91
CA GLN A 158 17.64 7.41 -4.19
C GLN A 158 18.08 6.43 -3.08
N LYS A 159 19.02 6.84 -2.23
CA LYS A 159 19.58 6.04 -1.13
C LYS A 159 18.92 6.35 0.23
N LEU A 160 17.94 7.25 0.27
CA LEU A 160 17.22 7.60 1.50
C LEU A 160 16.32 6.46 1.99
N SER A 161 15.75 6.65 3.18
CA SER A 161 14.80 5.69 3.73
C SER A 161 13.61 5.44 2.78
N PRO A 162 12.99 4.25 2.80
CA PRO A 162 11.88 3.93 1.89
C PRO A 162 10.76 4.96 1.88
N ALA A 163 10.42 5.56 3.02
CA ALA A 163 9.39 6.59 3.12
C ALA A 163 9.75 7.84 2.31
N VAL A 164 10.97 8.36 2.51
CA VAL A 164 11.45 9.55 1.80
C VAL A 164 11.64 9.25 0.31
N PHE A 165 12.15 8.07 -0.02
CA PHE A 165 12.31 7.64 -1.41
C PHE A 165 10.95 7.53 -2.12
N TYR A 166 9.93 6.97 -1.45
CA TYR A 166 8.58 6.91 -1.99
C TYR A 166 8.00 8.30 -2.28
N PHE A 167 8.12 9.24 -1.34
CA PHE A 167 7.74 10.63 -1.55
C PHE A 167 8.52 11.23 -2.71
N ALA A 168 9.84 11.10 -2.71
CA ALA A 168 10.70 11.63 -3.74
C ALA A 168 10.33 11.12 -5.13
N GLN A 169 10.06 9.82 -5.24
CA GLN A 169 9.72 9.17 -6.50
C GLN A 169 8.34 9.59 -7.03
N ASN A 170 7.34 9.74 -6.15
CA ASN A 170 5.95 9.89 -6.56
C ASN A 170 5.46 11.34 -6.56
N PHE A 171 6.01 12.19 -5.75
CA PHE A 171 5.48 13.53 -5.50
C PHE A 171 6.49 14.66 -5.72
N SER A 172 7.76 14.46 -5.41
CA SER A 172 8.69 15.57 -5.30
C SER A 172 8.88 16.34 -6.60
N ASN A 173 8.95 15.65 -7.74
CA ASN A 173 9.13 16.29 -9.05
C ASN A 173 7.82 16.86 -9.65
N ILE A 174 6.68 16.54 -9.06
CA ILE A 174 5.37 17.07 -9.48
C ILE A 174 5.09 18.39 -8.76
N TYR A 175 5.43 18.45 -7.47
CA TYR A 175 5.08 19.57 -6.60
C TYR A 175 6.28 20.42 -6.18
N GLY A 176 7.51 20.06 -6.58
CA GLY A 176 8.71 20.77 -6.22
C GLY A 176 9.93 20.28 -6.99
N GLU A 177 11.08 20.68 -6.52
CA GLU A 177 12.37 20.30 -7.10
C GLU A 177 13.41 20.02 -6.01
N TRP A 178 14.36 19.15 -6.34
CA TRP A 178 15.53 18.93 -5.49
C TRP A 178 16.62 19.90 -5.87
N ILE A 179 17.07 20.71 -4.91
CA ILE A 179 18.16 21.66 -5.07
C ILE A 179 19.31 21.29 -4.14
N TRP A 180 20.51 21.64 -4.54
CA TRP A 180 21.68 21.53 -3.68
C TRP A 180 21.78 22.77 -2.80
N ASP A 181 21.96 22.57 -1.51
CA ASP A 181 22.29 23.59 -0.51
C ASP A 181 23.63 23.24 0.10
N ASP A 182 24.52 24.21 0.23
CA ASP A 182 25.91 23.97 0.69
C ASP A 182 25.98 23.53 2.15
N TYR A 183 24.95 23.81 2.95
CA TYR A 183 24.91 23.43 4.37
C TYR A 183 24.12 22.14 4.62
N PHE A 184 22.97 21.98 3.95
CA PHE A 184 22.06 20.86 4.17
C PHE A 184 22.19 19.73 3.13
N GLY A 185 22.96 19.92 2.07
CA GLY A 185 23.00 18.99 0.95
C GLY A 185 21.77 19.10 0.04
N TYR A 186 21.26 17.98 -0.47
CA TYR A 186 20.04 18.02 -1.25
C TYR A 186 18.83 18.30 -0.36
N VAL A 187 18.13 19.39 -0.65
CA VAL A 187 16.87 19.80 -0.02
C VAL A 187 15.75 19.85 -1.06
N TRP A 188 14.56 19.49 -0.66
CA TRP A 188 13.41 19.61 -1.52
C TRP A 188 12.73 20.96 -1.34
N ARG A 189 12.46 21.65 -2.46
CA ARG A 189 11.80 22.95 -2.51
C ARG A 189 10.49 22.83 -3.26
N PRO A 190 9.30 23.09 -2.63
CA PRO A 190 8.03 23.08 -3.33
C PRO A 190 7.98 24.17 -4.41
N PHE A 191 7.29 23.90 -5.52
CA PHE A 191 7.01 24.90 -6.52
C PHE A 191 6.04 25.95 -5.98
N TYR A 192 6.33 27.18 -6.30
CA TYR A 192 5.35 28.25 -6.11
C TYR A 192 4.17 28.02 -7.07
N ASN A 193 2.94 28.08 -6.54
CA ASN A 193 1.73 28.09 -7.36
C ASN A 193 0.74 29.11 -6.80
N ASP A 194 -0.31 29.44 -7.60
CA ASP A 194 -1.33 30.44 -7.26
C ASP A 194 -2.17 30.08 -6.02
N ASN A 195 -2.13 28.83 -5.57
CA ASN A 195 -2.77 28.37 -4.34
C ASN A 195 -1.97 28.78 -3.07
N TYR A 196 -0.73 29.25 -3.27
CA TYR A 196 0.14 29.76 -2.20
C TYR A 196 0.61 31.20 -2.51
N PRO A 197 -0.33 32.18 -2.54
CA PRO A 197 -0.09 33.52 -3.11
C PRO A 197 0.90 34.38 -2.34
N SER A 198 1.31 33.98 -1.15
CA SER A 198 2.21 34.80 -0.31
C SER A 198 3.71 34.64 -0.60
N GLY A 199 4.08 33.76 -1.53
CA GLY A 199 5.52 33.48 -1.81
C GLY A 199 6.30 32.84 -0.67
N ASN A 200 5.68 32.71 0.49
CA ASN A 200 6.26 32.14 1.71
C ASN A 200 5.48 30.89 2.08
N TRP A 201 5.74 29.77 1.36
CA TRP A 201 5.27 28.51 1.87
C TRP A 201 5.92 28.25 3.23
N SER A 202 5.09 27.89 4.20
CA SER A 202 5.54 27.45 5.53
C SER A 202 4.85 26.14 5.85
N PRO A 203 5.54 25.14 6.39
CA PRO A 203 4.95 23.85 6.74
C PRO A 203 3.70 23.93 7.62
N SER A 204 3.53 25.02 8.36
CA SER A 204 2.40 25.21 9.26
C SER A 204 1.30 26.15 8.71
N ALA A 205 1.49 26.75 7.54
CA ALA A 205 0.57 27.78 7.02
C ALA A 205 -0.71 27.19 6.42
N TYR A 206 -0.69 25.93 6.01
CA TYR A 206 -1.77 25.27 5.30
C TYR A 206 -2.29 24.02 6.01
N TRP A 207 -2.16 23.98 7.31
CA TRP A 207 -2.69 22.87 8.10
C TRP A 207 -4.07 23.22 8.63
N GLN A 208 -4.96 22.27 8.58
CA GLN A 208 -6.26 22.35 9.21
C GLN A 208 -6.25 21.56 10.51
N CYS A 209 -6.75 22.19 11.57
CA CYS A 209 -6.96 21.51 12.84
C CYS A 209 -8.35 20.88 12.84
N ILE A 210 -8.43 19.58 12.97
CA ILE A 210 -9.68 18.83 13.05
C ILE A 210 -9.76 18.07 14.37
N PHE A 211 -10.98 17.86 14.87
CA PHE A 211 -11.21 17.05 16.05
C PHE A 211 -11.60 15.64 15.60
N LEU A 212 -10.78 14.64 15.92
CA LEU A 212 -11.01 13.26 15.55
C LEU A 212 -10.94 12.38 16.80
N GLU A 213 -12.03 11.67 17.10
CA GLU A 213 -12.13 10.74 18.23
C GLU A 213 -11.65 11.31 19.58
N GLY A 214 -11.93 12.59 19.82
CA GLY A 214 -11.55 13.26 21.07
C GLY A 214 -10.12 13.82 21.12
N ALA A 215 -9.37 13.71 20.02
CA ALA A 215 -8.03 14.29 19.88
C ALA A 215 -8.02 15.43 18.84
N LEU A 216 -7.24 16.46 19.10
CA LEU A 216 -6.98 17.51 18.14
C LEU A 216 -5.89 17.05 17.16
N CYS A 217 -6.25 16.91 15.90
CA CYS A 217 -5.36 16.44 14.85
C CYS A 217 -5.03 17.56 13.87
N TRP A 218 -3.79 17.68 13.50
CA TRP A 218 -3.33 18.56 12.42
C TRP A 218 -3.34 17.80 11.11
N VAL A 219 -4.09 18.31 10.14
CA VAL A 219 -4.19 17.72 8.81
C VAL A 219 -3.53 18.67 7.81
N PRO A 220 -2.47 18.26 7.13
CA PRO A 220 -1.85 19.06 6.09
C PRO A 220 -2.83 19.23 4.92
N GLN A 221 -2.80 20.40 4.30
CA GLN A 221 -3.62 20.74 3.14
C GLN A 221 -2.80 20.76 1.85
N GLU A 222 -1.55 20.41 1.96
CA GLU A 222 -0.65 20.30 0.81
C GLU A 222 -1.01 19.08 -0.04
N PRO A 223 -0.87 19.16 -1.38
CA PRO A 223 -1.24 18.07 -2.28
C PRO A 223 -0.36 16.81 -2.15
N TRP A 224 0.71 16.90 -1.39
CA TRP A 224 1.59 15.76 -1.12
C TRP A 224 1.35 15.10 0.27
N GLY A 225 0.39 15.58 1.06
CA GLY A 225 -0.02 14.98 2.35
C GLY A 225 0.61 15.61 3.56
#